data_b2345e0764bdbf121728943b18b91aba
#
_entry.id   b2345e0764bdbf121728943b18b91aba
#
_cell.length_a   1.000
_cell.length_b   1.000
_cell.length_c   1.000
_cell.angle_alpha   90.00
_cell.angle_beta   90.00
_cell.angle_gamma   90.00
#
_symmetry.space_group_name_H-M   'P 1'
#
loop_
_entity.id
_entity.type
_entity.pdbx_description
1 polymer ?
#
loop_
_entity_poly.entity_id
_entity_poly.type
_entity_poly.pdbx_seq_one_letter_code
_entity_poly.pdbx_strand_id
1 'polypeptide(L)'
;MGYGPFPDREAMLEWLRGCASSEDPLFLAVRDNDTGAHLGMVSYLAIRPPMRVLELGHIWYVRRAQGTGVNTEAVRLMLGEAFDVLGYRRVEWKCDSLNVRSRRAALKLGFRFEGIFRQHMIVKGKNRDTAWFAMLDSDWPEAKRRLESL
;
A
#
# COMPACT_ATOMS: atom_id res chain seq x y z
N MET A 1 -10.09 -2.16 -6.08
CA MET A 1 -9.78 -0.73 -6.13
C MET A 1 -11.01 0.02 -6.61
N GLY A 2 -11.21 1.26 -6.15
CA GLY A 2 -12.35 2.10 -6.56
C GLY A 2 -12.22 2.67 -7.98
N TYR A 3 -11.01 2.64 -8.55
CA TYR A 3 -10.68 3.12 -9.89
C TYR A 3 -10.40 1.97 -10.87
N GLY A 4 -10.42 2.29 -12.18
CA GLY A 4 -10.20 1.31 -13.25
C GLY A 4 -11.26 0.18 -13.28
N PRO A 5 -11.24 -0.66 -14.32
CA PRO A 5 -10.40 -0.47 -15.51
C PRO A 5 -10.73 0.84 -16.24
N PHE A 6 -9.73 1.43 -16.87
CA PHE A 6 -9.92 2.64 -17.67
C PHE A 6 -10.35 2.27 -19.10
N PRO A 7 -11.26 3.02 -19.73
CA PRO A 7 -11.72 2.72 -21.09
C PRO A 7 -10.63 2.87 -22.14
N ASP A 8 -9.71 3.81 -21.91
CA ASP A 8 -8.61 4.12 -22.82
C ASP A 8 -7.40 4.72 -22.06
N ARG A 9 -6.36 5.03 -22.84
CA ARG A 9 -5.12 5.63 -22.33
C ARG A 9 -5.34 7.05 -21.80
N GLU A 10 -6.21 7.82 -22.40
CA GLU A 10 -6.44 9.22 -22.05
C GLU A 10 -7.12 9.33 -20.69
N ALA A 11 -8.15 8.53 -20.43
CA ALA A 11 -8.80 8.42 -19.14
C ALA A 11 -7.82 8.00 -18.03
N MET A 12 -6.89 7.10 -18.35
CA MET A 12 -5.84 6.71 -17.39
C MET A 12 -4.86 7.85 -17.12
N LEU A 13 -4.45 8.59 -18.15
CA LEU A 13 -3.54 9.75 -18.01
C LEU A 13 -4.18 10.87 -17.20
N GLU A 14 -5.45 11.17 -17.42
CA GLU A 14 -6.21 12.14 -16.63
C GLU A 14 -6.20 11.75 -15.14
N TRP A 15 -6.52 10.49 -14.85
CA TRP A 15 -6.46 9.97 -13.48
C TRP A 15 -5.06 10.07 -12.88
N LEU A 16 -4.00 9.75 -13.64
CA LEU A 16 -2.61 9.86 -13.18
C LEU A 16 -2.18 11.31 -12.91
N ARG A 17 -2.68 12.28 -13.70
CA ARG A 17 -2.46 13.72 -13.41
C ARG A 17 -3.06 14.11 -12.08
N GLY A 18 -4.29 13.63 -11.79
CA GLY A 18 -4.91 13.82 -10.47
C GLY A 18 -4.08 13.18 -9.34
N CYS A 19 -3.52 11.98 -9.55
CA CYS A 19 -2.63 11.35 -8.59
C CYS A 19 -1.36 12.17 -8.33
N ALA A 20 -0.77 12.76 -9.39
CA ALA A 20 0.46 13.54 -9.28
C ALA A 20 0.31 14.85 -8.48
N SER A 21 -0.90 15.39 -8.39
CA SER A 21 -1.21 16.60 -7.61
C SER A 21 -1.84 16.32 -6.25
N SER A 22 -2.06 15.05 -5.90
CA SER A 22 -2.70 14.65 -4.65
C SER A 22 -1.69 14.62 -3.50
N GLU A 23 -2.07 15.20 -2.36
CA GLU A 23 -1.29 15.16 -1.12
C GLU A 23 -1.75 14.03 -0.17
N ASP A 24 -3.04 13.68 -0.20
CA ASP A 24 -3.61 12.53 0.52
C ASP A 24 -4.78 11.95 -0.31
N PRO A 25 -4.56 10.82 -0.97
CA PRO A 25 -3.37 9.97 -0.98
C PRO A 25 -2.13 10.62 -1.63
N LEU A 26 -0.97 10.45 -1.01
CA LEU A 26 0.33 10.77 -1.60
C LEU A 26 0.81 9.60 -2.45
N PHE A 27 0.69 9.73 -3.77
CA PHE A 27 1.06 8.66 -4.70
C PHE A 27 2.54 8.68 -5.06
N LEU A 28 3.15 7.51 -5.10
CA LEU A 28 4.56 7.29 -5.44
C LEU A 28 4.67 6.27 -6.58
N ALA A 29 5.49 6.58 -7.58
CA ALA A 29 5.83 5.63 -8.62
C ALA A 29 6.95 4.68 -8.14
N VAL A 30 6.77 3.39 -8.38
CA VAL A 30 7.82 2.38 -8.17
C VAL A 30 8.60 2.22 -9.46
N ARG A 31 9.91 2.44 -9.40
CA ARG A 31 10.81 2.37 -10.54
C ARG A 31 11.96 1.42 -10.25
N ASP A 32 12.35 0.67 -11.24
CA ASP A 32 13.56 -0.16 -11.22
C ASP A 32 14.80 0.74 -11.33
N ASN A 33 15.74 0.59 -10.40
CA ASN A 33 16.92 1.46 -10.35
C ASN A 33 17.92 1.18 -11.46
N ASP A 34 18.03 -0.06 -11.93
CA ASP A 34 19.01 -0.45 -12.94
C ASP A 34 18.55 -0.06 -14.34
N THR A 35 17.28 -0.27 -14.63
CA THR A 35 16.72 -0.05 -15.97
C THR A 35 15.96 1.28 -16.11
N GLY A 36 15.60 1.93 -15.00
CA GLY A 36 14.75 3.09 -14.97
C GLY A 36 13.28 2.80 -15.30
N ALA A 37 12.90 1.54 -15.49
CA ALA A 37 11.55 1.16 -15.90
C ALA A 37 10.54 1.37 -14.77
N HIS A 38 9.37 1.92 -15.10
CA HIS A 38 8.25 2.00 -14.16
C HIS A 38 7.64 0.62 -13.95
N LEU A 39 7.54 0.21 -12.69
CA LEU A 39 7.07 -1.10 -12.27
C LEU A 39 5.69 -1.08 -11.62
N GLY A 40 5.27 0.04 -11.09
CA GLY A 40 3.97 0.14 -10.41
C GLY A 40 3.79 1.45 -9.66
N MET A 41 2.85 1.41 -8.74
CA MET A 41 2.47 2.54 -7.89
C MET A 41 2.19 2.04 -6.48
N VAL A 42 2.47 2.90 -5.52
CA VAL A 42 2.12 2.76 -4.10
C VAL A 42 1.66 4.11 -3.57
N SER A 43 1.03 4.18 -2.41
CA SER A 43 0.72 5.46 -1.78
C SER A 43 0.74 5.39 -0.26
N TYR A 44 0.99 6.54 0.36
CA TYR A 44 0.51 6.84 1.70
C TYR A 44 -0.87 7.47 1.59
N LEU A 45 -1.78 7.10 2.47
CA LEU A 45 -3.11 7.70 2.54
C LEU A 45 -3.65 7.72 3.97
N ALA A 46 -4.77 8.41 4.16
CA ALA A 46 -5.34 8.62 5.49
C ALA A 46 -4.25 9.11 6.47
N ILE A 47 -3.47 10.10 6.01
CA ILE A 47 -2.31 10.63 6.72
C ILE A 47 -2.79 11.50 7.86
N ARG A 48 -2.51 11.10 9.11
CA ARG A 48 -2.97 11.77 10.34
C ARG A 48 -1.79 12.13 11.23
N PRO A 49 -1.04 13.19 10.92
CA PRO A 49 0.18 13.56 11.63
C PRO A 49 -0.02 13.74 13.15
N PRO A 50 -1.10 14.39 13.64
CA PRO A 50 -1.32 14.53 15.09
C PRO A 50 -1.44 13.19 15.83
N MET A 51 -1.93 12.14 15.13
CA MET A 51 -2.04 10.78 15.68
C MET A 51 -0.80 9.94 15.37
N ARG A 52 0.07 10.40 14.47
CA ARG A 52 1.21 9.67 13.90
C ARG A 52 0.78 8.31 13.32
N VAL A 53 -0.30 8.34 12.52
CA VAL A 53 -0.90 7.17 11.85
C VAL A 53 -1.06 7.48 10.37
N LEU A 54 -0.73 6.52 9.53
CA LEU A 54 -1.00 6.54 8.09
C LEU A 54 -1.34 5.13 7.59
N GLU A 55 -1.80 5.04 6.35
CA GLU A 55 -2.10 3.78 5.67
C GLU A 55 -1.23 3.63 4.42
N LEU A 56 -0.79 2.41 4.12
CA LEU A 56 -0.23 2.05 2.81
C LEU A 56 -1.34 1.51 1.91
N GLY A 57 -1.45 2.05 0.71
CA GLY A 57 -2.47 1.61 -0.23
C GLY A 57 -2.16 1.91 -1.68
N HIS A 58 -3.19 1.76 -2.53
CA HIS A 58 -3.08 1.93 -3.99
C HIS A 58 -1.93 1.13 -4.61
N ILE A 59 -1.61 -0.03 -4.04
CA ILE A 59 -0.46 -0.86 -4.41
C ILE A 59 -0.83 -1.72 -5.61
N TRP A 60 -0.15 -1.50 -6.71
CA TRP A 60 -0.23 -2.35 -7.89
C TRP A 60 1.06 -2.32 -8.70
N TYR A 61 1.32 -3.40 -9.40
CA TYR A 61 2.53 -3.59 -10.20
C TYR A 61 2.19 -4.14 -11.57
N VAL A 62 2.99 -3.79 -12.57
CA VAL A 62 2.95 -4.44 -13.89
C VAL A 62 3.19 -5.94 -13.75
N ARG A 63 2.62 -6.73 -14.67
CA ARG A 63 2.64 -8.20 -14.56
C ARG A 63 4.05 -8.78 -14.35
N ARG A 64 5.06 -8.25 -15.06
CA ARG A 64 6.45 -8.72 -14.95
C ARG A 64 7.08 -8.47 -13.57
N ALA A 65 6.60 -7.53 -12.80
CA ALA A 65 7.10 -7.22 -11.46
C ALA A 65 6.36 -7.98 -10.34
N GLN A 66 5.28 -8.66 -10.66
CA GLN A 66 4.52 -9.43 -9.67
C GLN A 66 5.27 -10.71 -9.29
N GLY A 67 5.42 -10.96 -7.98
CA GLY A 67 6.12 -12.14 -7.47
C GLY A 67 7.65 -12.07 -7.49
N THR A 68 8.24 -10.91 -7.84
CA THR A 68 9.69 -10.75 -7.98
C THR A 68 10.39 -10.14 -6.75
N GLY A 69 9.66 -9.87 -5.66
CA GLY A 69 10.23 -9.17 -4.51
C GLY A 69 10.02 -7.65 -4.53
N VAL A 70 9.69 -7.04 -5.66
CA VAL A 70 9.49 -5.58 -5.81
C VAL A 70 8.52 -5.02 -4.76
N ASN A 71 7.40 -5.72 -4.48
CA ASN A 71 6.47 -5.27 -3.44
C ASN A 71 7.11 -5.28 -2.05
N THR A 72 7.92 -6.28 -1.74
CA THR A 72 8.60 -6.40 -0.45
C THR A 72 9.57 -5.24 -0.27
N GLU A 73 10.37 -4.95 -1.29
CA GLU A 73 11.34 -3.86 -1.25
C GLU A 73 10.66 -2.49 -1.20
N ALA A 74 9.68 -2.22 -2.05
CA ALA A 74 8.95 -0.95 -2.05
C ALA A 74 8.28 -0.68 -0.69
N VAL A 75 7.60 -1.67 -0.12
CA VAL A 75 6.94 -1.52 1.18
C VAL A 75 7.96 -1.39 2.31
N ARG A 76 9.10 -2.10 2.24
CA ARG A 76 10.19 -1.95 3.21
C ARG A 76 10.71 -0.51 3.25
N LEU A 77 10.93 0.10 2.08
CA LEU A 77 11.36 1.49 1.97
C LEU A 77 10.32 2.45 2.55
N MET A 78 9.04 2.25 2.22
CA MET A 78 7.95 3.07 2.77
C MET A 78 7.81 2.94 4.28
N LEU A 79 7.93 1.73 4.83
CA LEU A 79 7.90 1.52 6.28
C LEU A 79 9.10 2.17 6.97
N GLY A 80 10.30 2.09 6.36
CA GLY A 80 11.49 2.76 6.86
C GLY A 80 11.30 4.28 6.90
N GLU A 81 10.78 4.87 5.84
CA GLU A 81 10.45 6.31 5.82
C GLU A 81 9.43 6.66 6.91
N ALA A 82 8.34 5.89 7.03
CA ALA A 82 7.28 6.18 8.00
C ALA A 82 7.77 6.06 9.47
N PHE A 83 8.49 5.00 9.80
CA PHE A 83 8.90 4.73 11.19
C PHE A 83 10.21 5.40 11.56
N ASP A 84 11.27 5.23 10.74
CA ASP A 84 12.62 5.64 11.10
C ASP A 84 12.85 7.15 10.86
N VAL A 85 12.22 7.73 9.82
CA VAL A 85 12.44 9.13 9.44
C VAL A 85 11.32 10.03 9.97
N LEU A 86 10.07 9.70 9.68
CA LEU A 86 8.91 10.53 10.02
C LEU A 86 8.38 10.29 11.45
N GLY A 87 8.81 9.23 12.12
CA GLY A 87 8.44 8.91 13.50
C GLY A 87 6.98 8.56 13.70
N TYR A 88 6.33 8.00 12.67
CA TYR A 88 4.98 7.47 12.82
C TYR A 88 4.97 6.29 13.79
N ARG A 89 3.86 6.13 14.54
CA ARG A 89 3.74 5.05 15.54
C ARG A 89 2.92 3.87 15.05
N ARG A 90 2.17 4.05 13.94
CA ARG A 90 1.29 3.04 13.37
C ARG A 90 1.17 3.22 11.86
N VAL A 91 1.35 2.15 11.13
CA VAL A 91 1.07 2.05 9.71
C VAL A 91 -0.01 1.00 9.48
N GLU A 92 -1.06 1.39 8.75
CA GLU A 92 -2.22 0.55 8.46
C GLU A 92 -2.13 -0.07 7.07
N TRP A 93 -2.78 -1.23 6.92
CA TRP A 93 -3.01 -1.89 5.63
C TRP A 93 -4.44 -2.41 5.59
N LYS A 94 -5.19 -2.05 4.57
CA LYS A 94 -6.58 -2.43 4.41
C LYS A 94 -6.82 -3.05 3.06
N CYS A 95 -7.65 -4.07 3.01
CA CYS A 95 -8.07 -4.68 1.75
C CYS A 95 -9.47 -5.28 1.87
N ASP A 96 -10.06 -5.60 0.73
CA ASP A 96 -11.25 -6.43 0.68
C ASP A 96 -10.97 -7.74 1.44
N SER A 97 -11.88 -8.15 2.32
CA SER A 97 -11.73 -9.37 3.12
C SER A 97 -11.56 -10.63 2.25
N LEU A 98 -12.10 -10.60 1.04
CA LEU A 98 -11.98 -11.67 0.04
C LEU A 98 -10.66 -11.62 -0.75
N ASN A 99 -9.89 -10.54 -0.64
CA ASN A 99 -8.62 -10.40 -1.34
C ASN A 99 -7.50 -11.18 -0.62
N VAL A 100 -7.48 -12.49 -0.83
CA VAL A 100 -6.50 -13.40 -0.22
C VAL A 100 -5.05 -13.00 -0.52
N ARG A 101 -4.78 -12.49 -1.75
CA ARG A 101 -3.42 -12.07 -2.15
C ARG A 101 -2.93 -10.89 -1.30
N SER A 102 -3.76 -9.87 -1.11
CA SER A 102 -3.43 -8.71 -0.29
C SER A 102 -3.29 -9.05 1.19
N ARG A 103 -4.17 -9.91 1.71
CA ARG A 103 -4.09 -10.39 3.10
C ARG A 103 -2.79 -11.16 3.36
N ARG A 104 -2.40 -12.07 2.45
CA ARG A 104 -1.12 -12.79 2.53
C ARG A 104 0.08 -11.86 2.43
N ALA A 105 0.01 -10.85 1.55
CA ALA A 105 1.07 -9.86 1.43
C ALA A 105 1.28 -9.08 2.73
N ALA A 106 0.20 -8.58 3.35
CA ALA A 106 0.27 -7.88 4.64
C ALA A 106 0.95 -8.74 5.72
N LEU A 107 0.51 -9.99 5.89
CA LEU A 107 1.11 -10.91 6.87
C LEU A 107 2.59 -11.22 6.57
N LYS A 108 2.94 -11.44 5.29
CA LYS A 108 4.32 -11.66 4.87
C LYS A 108 5.21 -10.46 5.20
N LEU A 109 4.69 -9.26 5.04
CA LEU A 109 5.41 -8.01 5.34
C LEU A 109 5.54 -7.72 6.84
N GLY A 110 4.80 -8.43 7.69
CA GLY A 110 4.87 -8.29 9.15
C GLY A 110 3.72 -7.53 9.78
N PHE A 111 2.74 -7.13 9.00
CA PHE A 111 1.52 -6.56 9.55
C PHE A 111 0.73 -7.60 10.34
N ARG A 112 0.10 -7.18 11.42
CA ARG A 112 -0.79 -8.03 12.22
C ARG A 112 -2.24 -7.79 11.83
N PHE A 113 -3.00 -8.86 11.76
CA PHE A 113 -4.45 -8.79 11.51
C PHE A 113 -5.17 -8.28 12.77
N GLU A 114 -6.06 -7.29 12.61
CA GLU A 114 -6.81 -6.70 13.72
C GLU A 114 -8.32 -6.99 13.65
N GLY A 115 -8.86 -7.26 12.48
CA GLY A 115 -10.29 -7.59 12.36
C GLY A 115 -10.88 -7.37 10.98
N ILE A 116 -12.19 -7.62 10.89
CA ILE A 116 -12.98 -7.37 9.68
C ILE A 116 -14.11 -6.39 10.02
N PHE A 117 -14.15 -5.29 9.27
CA PHE A 117 -15.29 -4.39 9.26
C PHE A 117 -16.32 -4.92 8.26
N ARG A 118 -17.42 -5.44 8.76
CA ARG A 118 -18.49 -5.97 7.92
C ARG A 118 -19.30 -4.82 7.31
N GLN A 119 -19.72 -4.99 6.06
CA GLN A 119 -20.47 -3.98 5.30
C GLN A 119 -19.83 -2.57 5.36
N HIS A 120 -18.49 -2.55 5.30
CA HIS A 120 -17.73 -1.32 5.51
C HIS A 120 -17.87 -0.34 4.34
N MET A 121 -17.94 -0.83 3.12
CA MET A 121 -17.97 -0.01 1.92
C MET A 121 -18.86 -0.63 0.83
N ILE A 122 -19.34 0.22 -0.07
CA ILE A 122 -19.91 -0.20 -1.36
C ILE A 122 -18.90 0.18 -2.43
N VAL A 123 -18.34 -0.81 -3.14
CA VAL A 123 -17.36 -0.61 -4.20
C VAL A 123 -17.93 -1.16 -5.50
N LYS A 124 -18.11 -0.32 -6.52
CA LYS A 124 -18.70 -0.70 -7.81
C LYS A 124 -20.04 -1.43 -7.64
N GLY A 125 -20.90 -0.91 -6.77
CA GLY A 125 -22.24 -1.46 -6.49
C GLY A 125 -22.27 -2.75 -5.69
N LYS A 126 -21.14 -3.22 -5.17
CA LYS A 126 -21.03 -4.45 -4.37
C LYS A 126 -20.58 -4.15 -2.95
N ASN A 127 -21.13 -4.90 -2.00
CA ASN A 127 -20.65 -4.85 -0.61
C ASN A 127 -19.18 -5.25 -0.53
N ARG A 128 -18.43 -4.53 0.29
CA ARG A 128 -17.07 -4.87 0.66
C ARG A 128 -16.94 -4.89 2.17
N ASP A 129 -16.65 -6.07 2.70
CA ASP A 129 -16.10 -6.22 4.04
C ASP A 129 -14.60 -5.94 3.99
N THR A 130 -14.08 -5.14 4.91
CA THR A 130 -12.67 -4.73 4.89
C THR A 130 -11.89 -5.43 5.99
N ALA A 131 -10.85 -6.16 5.59
CA ALA A 131 -9.85 -6.70 6.51
C ALA A 131 -8.83 -5.62 6.85
N TRP A 132 -8.58 -5.44 8.15
CA TRP A 132 -7.67 -4.45 8.73
C TRP A 132 -6.44 -5.13 9.28
N PHE A 133 -5.30 -4.54 8.98
CA PHE A 133 -4.00 -4.93 9.48
C PHE A 133 -3.24 -3.68 9.92
N ALA A 134 -2.33 -3.83 10.87
CA ALA A 134 -1.44 -2.77 11.29
C ALA A 134 -0.05 -3.29 11.61
N MET A 135 0.93 -2.40 11.53
CA MET A 135 2.26 -2.54 12.10
C MET A 135 2.49 -1.35 13.03
N LEU A 136 3.00 -1.60 14.22
CA LEU A 136 3.36 -0.58 15.17
C LEU A 136 4.87 -0.29 15.11
N ASP A 137 5.27 0.87 15.61
CA ASP A 137 6.67 1.24 15.76
C ASP A 137 7.47 0.22 16.58
N SER A 138 6.82 -0.39 17.57
CA SER A 138 7.41 -1.50 18.37
C SER A 138 7.59 -2.81 17.59
N ASP A 139 6.82 -3.05 16.53
CA ASP A 139 6.95 -4.24 15.68
C ASP A 139 8.00 -4.05 14.57
N TRP A 140 8.26 -2.79 14.20
CA TRP A 140 9.11 -2.45 13.07
C TRP A 140 10.55 -2.97 13.14
N PRO A 141 11.29 -2.90 14.25
CA PRO A 141 12.67 -3.37 14.29
C PRO A 141 12.83 -4.85 13.93
N GLU A 142 11.90 -5.70 14.35
CA GLU A 142 11.90 -7.11 13.99
C GLU A 142 11.50 -7.33 12.52
N ALA A 143 10.42 -6.67 12.08
CA ALA A 143 9.96 -6.73 10.71
C ALA A 143 11.05 -6.25 9.74
N LYS A 144 11.75 -5.15 10.04
CA LYS A 144 12.85 -4.59 9.26
C LYS A 144 13.96 -5.62 9.03
N ARG A 145 14.50 -6.21 10.11
CA ARG A 145 15.57 -7.24 10.02
C ARG A 145 15.14 -8.41 9.13
N ARG A 146 13.90 -8.87 9.30
CA ARG A 146 13.36 -9.97 8.47
C ARG A 146 13.23 -9.60 7.01
N LEU A 147 12.76 -8.40 6.69
CA LEU A 147 12.60 -7.93 5.31
C LEU A 147 13.94 -7.67 4.63
N GLU A 148 14.96 -7.26 5.36
CA GLU A 148 16.34 -7.06 4.86
C GLU A 148 17.05 -8.39 4.56
N SER A 149 16.57 -9.50 5.12
CA SER A 149 17.14 -10.83 4.89
C SER A 149 16.48 -11.62 3.74
N LEU A 150 15.45 -11.05 3.10
CA LEU A 150 14.75 -11.66 1.97
C LEU A 150 15.37 -11.28 0.63
#